data_331b4bcba27dd94a14aee43c3c221b98
#
_entry.id   331b4bcba27dd94a14aee43c3c221b98
#
_cell.length_a   1.000
_cell.length_b   1.000
_cell.length_c   1.000
_cell.angle_alpha   90.00
_cell.angle_beta   90.00
_cell.angle_gamma   90.00
#
_symmetry.space_group_name_H-M   'P 1'
#
loop_
_entity.id
_entity.type
_entity.pdbx_description
1 polymer ?
#
loop_
_entity_poly.entity_id
_entity_poly.type
_entity_poly.pdbx_seq_one_letter_code
_entity_poly.pdbx_strand_id
1 'polypeptide(L)'
;LTFLFENGEEFAGGGVGWPIRQLLPDISGRARSKLEKDIHDLAVTTGERVRISHVVNVIKLHVQNISQLAPVHHVLALWDGRGTVAAMSHDPLFLEALAERVGTPFWIYDASVLRKRIGQVKALTSPPKVQARFAMKACPATPVLKEMLKEDIWIDSVSGNEVLRALHAGYPQGKDPAKICFTADVFRDNAMEVVMNNDILPNVGSPNMIQQLADAGYQGPMSVRFNPGFGHGHVNACDTGGPSSKHGVWFEEAQAIAEKAKAVGLDVVMIHAHIGSGPQFQELHENLSRLANDFAAIVPVFPELTSVSLGGGIPHDYRDPNAEFPLEMLRDLFAKAQQELSAAAGREIHIEIEPGRFYVAPSATLVARVHDVKATQTNEKGEGATFCMIDAGFVDLLRPAMYGSYHHIEVVGKVDQPTEPIVIAGPLCESGDVFTRDDAELLEPRDLPRPVPGDLVTLHDGGAYCYAMASNYNSLGRAPQLWLGEDGTVTLMSRRETIEDILDLETEEPLSV
;
A
#
# COMPACT_ATOMS: atom_id res chain seq x y z
N LEU A 1 -0.20 18.26 34.63
CA LEU A 1 -1.61 18.52 34.99
C LEU A 1 -1.77 18.93 36.45
N THR A 2 -1.05 18.31 37.37
CA THR A 2 -1.12 18.67 38.80
C THR A 2 -0.61 20.10 39.08
N PHE A 3 0.33 20.61 38.30
CA PHE A 3 0.92 21.95 38.50
C PHE A 3 0.05 23.12 38.02
N LEU A 4 -0.99 22.88 37.21
CA LEU A 4 -1.84 23.92 36.61
C LEU A 4 -3.17 24.17 37.38
N PHE A 5 -3.49 23.39 38.41
CA PHE A 5 -4.76 23.46 39.12
C PHE A 5 -4.65 23.80 40.61
N GLU A 6 -3.49 24.26 41.09
CA GLU A 6 -3.32 24.65 42.49
C GLU A 6 -4.00 25.99 42.88
N ASN A 7 -4.55 26.75 41.94
CA ASN A 7 -5.12 28.07 42.16
C ASN A 7 -6.64 28.15 41.97
N GLY A 8 -7.43 27.19 42.43
CA GLY A 8 -8.84 27.29 42.80
C GLY A 8 -9.80 28.17 41.96
N GLU A 9 -9.68 28.27 40.64
CA GLU A 9 -10.58 29.08 39.82
C GLU A 9 -11.86 28.32 39.42
N GLU A 10 -13.03 28.89 39.77
CA GLU A 10 -14.36 28.40 39.37
C GLU A 10 -14.72 28.93 37.96
N PHE A 11 -15.12 28.03 37.06
CA PHE A 11 -15.64 28.40 35.75
C PHE A 11 -17.16 28.67 35.79
N ALA A 12 -17.57 29.91 35.51
CA ALA A 12 -18.96 30.30 35.28
C ALA A 12 -19.33 30.13 33.80
N GLY A 13 -20.53 29.58 33.53
CA GLY A 13 -21.02 29.15 32.24
C GLY A 13 -20.86 30.13 31.08
N GLY A 14 -20.37 29.62 29.97
CA GLY A 14 -20.29 30.28 28.67
C GLY A 14 -19.06 29.83 27.89
N GLY A 15 -19.17 28.76 27.10
CA GLY A 15 -18.18 28.37 26.08
C GLY A 15 -16.95 27.57 26.56
N VAL A 16 -17.12 26.29 26.77
CA VAL A 16 -16.09 25.36 27.28
C VAL A 16 -14.92 25.09 26.27
N GLY A 17 -14.94 25.68 25.09
CA GLY A 17 -13.99 25.32 24.03
C GLY A 17 -12.56 25.87 24.15
N TRP A 18 -12.32 26.93 24.92
CA TRP A 18 -11.04 27.63 24.92
C TRP A 18 -9.95 27.03 25.83
N PRO A 19 -10.23 26.60 27.04
CA PRO A 19 -9.21 26.02 27.92
C PRO A 19 -8.73 24.64 27.51
N ILE A 20 -9.58 23.82 26.90
CA ILE A 20 -9.25 22.42 26.51
C ILE A 20 -8.24 22.40 25.36
N ARG A 21 -8.29 23.37 24.44
CA ARG A 21 -7.32 23.50 23.34
C ARG A 21 -5.89 23.78 23.81
N GLN A 22 -5.72 24.48 24.92
CA GLN A 22 -4.40 24.78 25.49
C GLN A 22 -3.87 23.64 26.37
N LEU A 23 -4.75 22.84 26.96
CA LEU A 23 -4.39 21.77 27.90
C LEU A 23 -4.01 20.45 27.21
N LEU A 24 -4.49 20.23 25.98
CA LEU A 24 -4.31 18.96 25.26
C LEU A 24 -3.99 19.23 23.77
N PRO A 25 -2.82 19.78 23.45
CA PRO A 25 -2.43 20.12 22.07
C PRO A 25 -2.35 18.91 21.14
N ASP A 26 -2.06 17.72 21.68
CA ASP A 26 -1.75 16.50 20.91
C ASP A 26 -2.98 15.59 20.63
N ILE A 27 -4.17 15.98 21.05
CA ILE A 27 -5.38 15.21 20.76
C ILE A 27 -5.93 15.58 19.38
N SER A 28 -6.11 14.57 18.50
CA SER A 28 -6.69 14.73 17.16
C SER A 28 -8.10 15.36 17.21
N GLY A 29 -8.50 16.08 16.16
CA GLY A 29 -9.74 16.87 16.12
C GLY A 29 -11.01 16.11 16.53
N ARG A 30 -11.16 14.83 16.16
CA ARG A 30 -12.32 13.98 16.49
C ARG A 30 -12.36 13.56 17.96
N ALA A 31 -11.25 13.10 18.52
CA ALA A 31 -11.16 12.75 19.94
C ALA A 31 -11.42 13.97 20.83
N ARG A 32 -10.99 15.15 20.38
CA ARG A 32 -11.27 16.43 21.03
C ARG A 32 -12.76 16.78 21.00
N SER A 33 -13.41 16.66 19.84
CA SER A 33 -14.83 16.96 19.68
C SER A 33 -15.71 16.04 20.55
N LYS A 34 -15.36 14.75 20.63
CA LYS A 34 -16.04 13.79 21.50
C LYS A 34 -15.88 14.15 22.98
N LEU A 35 -14.65 14.48 23.41
CA LEU A 35 -14.37 14.90 24.79
C LEU A 35 -15.11 16.19 25.16
N GLU A 36 -15.15 17.18 24.27
CA GLU A 36 -15.89 18.43 24.44
C GLU A 36 -17.39 18.17 24.55
N LYS A 37 -17.93 17.23 23.75
CA LYS A 37 -19.34 16.81 23.82
C LYS A 37 -19.65 16.09 25.12
N ASP A 38 -18.85 15.10 25.52
CA ASP A 38 -19.06 14.33 26.76
C ASP A 38 -19.01 15.25 28.01
N ILE A 39 -18.14 16.27 28.01
CA ILE A 39 -18.09 17.30 29.06
C ILE A 39 -19.34 18.20 29.03
N HIS A 40 -19.81 18.58 27.84
CA HIS A 40 -21.02 19.39 27.68
C HIS A 40 -22.27 18.64 28.14
N ASP A 41 -22.43 17.37 27.72
CA ASP A 41 -23.56 16.52 28.07
C ASP A 41 -23.61 16.24 29.57
N LEU A 42 -22.47 16.09 30.24
CA LEU A 42 -22.37 15.98 31.68
C LEU A 42 -22.84 17.27 32.38
N ALA A 43 -22.47 18.43 31.83
CA ALA A 43 -22.90 19.74 32.38
C ALA A 43 -24.41 19.99 32.21
N VAL A 44 -25.00 19.52 31.10
CA VAL A 44 -26.44 19.65 30.80
C VAL A 44 -27.27 18.69 31.62
N THR A 45 -26.80 17.45 31.85
CA THR A 45 -27.58 16.39 32.53
C THR A 45 -27.65 16.61 34.06
N THR A 46 -26.64 17.24 34.66
CA THR A 46 -26.58 17.39 36.13
C THR A 46 -27.18 18.69 36.63
N GLY A 47 -27.43 19.70 35.78
CA GLY A 47 -28.00 21.00 36.18
C GLY A 47 -27.20 21.76 37.26
N GLU A 48 -26.07 21.17 37.70
CA GLU A 48 -25.18 21.71 38.73
C GLU A 48 -23.86 22.17 38.07
N ARG A 49 -23.16 23.07 38.74
CA ARG A 49 -21.77 23.43 38.39
C ARG A 49 -20.89 22.17 38.41
N VAL A 50 -20.40 21.75 37.24
CA VAL A 50 -19.54 20.56 37.10
C VAL A 50 -18.27 20.80 37.92
N ARG A 51 -18.05 20.01 38.98
CA ARG A 51 -16.83 20.10 39.76
C ARG A 51 -15.63 19.65 38.91
N ILE A 52 -14.51 20.35 39.01
CA ILE A 52 -13.25 20.05 38.32
C ILE A 52 -12.86 18.58 38.49
N SER A 53 -13.19 17.95 39.62
CA SER A 53 -12.97 16.52 39.86
C SER A 53 -13.73 15.60 38.89
N HIS A 54 -14.90 15.97 38.39
CA HIS A 54 -15.66 15.18 37.42
C HIS A 54 -15.07 15.33 36.01
N VAL A 55 -14.63 16.53 35.61
CA VAL A 55 -13.92 16.77 34.35
C VAL A 55 -12.57 16.00 34.32
N VAL A 56 -11.84 16.02 35.42
CA VAL A 56 -10.58 15.27 35.58
C VAL A 56 -10.82 13.76 35.50
N ASN A 57 -11.94 13.24 36.01
CA ASN A 57 -12.26 11.82 35.90
C ASN A 57 -12.65 11.41 34.48
N VAL A 58 -13.42 12.25 33.76
CA VAL A 58 -13.73 12.02 32.32
C VAL A 58 -12.45 12.06 31.49
N ILE A 59 -11.57 13.03 31.72
CA ILE A 59 -10.25 13.11 31.07
C ILE A 59 -9.40 11.89 31.44
N LYS A 60 -9.37 11.45 32.70
CA LYS A 60 -8.64 10.24 33.10
C LYS A 60 -9.18 8.98 32.45
N LEU A 61 -10.50 8.82 32.30
CA LEU A 61 -11.11 7.69 31.63
C LEU A 61 -10.74 7.67 30.13
N HIS A 62 -10.77 8.84 29.47
CA HIS A 62 -10.34 8.96 28.07
C HIS A 62 -8.83 8.75 27.90
N VAL A 63 -8.01 9.27 28.82
CA VAL A 63 -6.55 9.05 28.81
C VAL A 63 -6.21 7.61 29.15
N GLN A 64 -6.95 6.92 30.03
CA GLN A 64 -6.79 5.49 30.28
C GLN A 64 -7.17 4.64 29.05
N ASN A 65 -8.21 5.01 28.31
CA ASN A 65 -8.56 4.36 27.05
C ASN A 65 -7.53 4.63 25.94
N ILE A 66 -6.86 5.79 25.97
CA ILE A 66 -5.74 6.11 25.06
C ILE A 66 -4.45 5.45 25.55
N SER A 67 -4.22 5.33 26.84
CA SER A 67 -3.02 4.68 27.42
C SER A 67 -3.04 3.14 27.35
N GLN A 68 -4.19 2.53 27.06
CA GLN A 68 -4.25 1.12 26.65
C GLN A 68 -3.59 0.87 25.28
N LEU A 69 -3.29 1.95 24.53
CA LEU A 69 -2.44 1.97 23.35
C LEU A 69 -0.94 2.20 23.69
N ALA A 70 -0.51 1.96 24.92
CA ALA A 70 0.88 2.09 25.33
C ALA A 70 1.79 1.16 24.47
N PRO A 71 3.02 1.62 24.14
CA PRO A 71 3.90 0.89 23.23
C PRO A 71 4.12 -0.54 23.69
N VAL A 72 4.23 -1.46 22.71
CA VAL A 72 4.35 -2.91 22.85
C VAL A 72 5.67 -3.33 23.53
N HIS A 73 6.27 -2.49 24.36
CA HIS A 73 7.54 -2.77 25.07
C HIS A 73 7.49 -4.04 25.97
N HIS A 74 6.29 -4.55 26.31
CA HIS A 74 6.16 -5.76 27.14
C HIS A 74 6.24 -7.06 26.35
N VAL A 75 6.05 -7.05 25.00
CA VAL A 75 6.14 -8.25 24.17
C VAL A 75 7.61 -8.71 24.03
N LEU A 76 8.56 -7.75 24.05
CA LEU A 76 9.99 -8.04 24.03
C LEU A 76 10.49 -8.84 25.26
N ALA A 77 9.75 -8.80 26.38
CA ALA A 77 10.13 -9.54 27.59
C ALA A 77 9.89 -11.06 27.47
N LEU A 78 9.15 -11.51 26.44
CA LEU A 78 8.87 -12.93 26.18
C LEU A 78 9.88 -13.54 25.19
N TRP A 79 10.63 -12.71 24.46
CA TRP A 79 11.63 -13.20 23.51
C TRP A 79 12.97 -13.44 24.21
N ASP A 80 13.48 -14.65 24.11
CA ASP A 80 14.72 -15.08 24.79
C ASP A 80 16.04 -14.65 24.08
N GLY A 81 15.91 -13.84 23.00
CA GLY A 81 17.06 -13.27 22.26
C GLY A 81 17.76 -14.28 21.33
N ARG A 82 17.22 -15.47 21.12
CA ARG A 82 17.77 -16.50 20.23
C ARG A 82 17.11 -16.44 18.87
N GLY A 83 17.62 -15.61 17.96
CA GLY A 83 17.16 -15.50 16.59
C GLY A 83 17.29 -14.10 16.01
N THR A 84 17.07 -13.97 14.71
CA THR A 84 16.97 -12.65 14.04
C THR A 84 15.56 -12.10 14.20
N VAL A 85 15.39 -10.77 14.11
CA VAL A 85 14.05 -10.12 14.15
C VAL A 85 13.14 -10.68 13.05
N ALA A 86 13.70 -11.03 11.89
CA ALA A 86 12.95 -11.70 10.82
C ALA A 86 12.35 -13.06 11.24
N ALA A 87 12.92 -13.74 12.23
CA ALA A 87 12.35 -14.96 12.78
C ALA A 87 11.20 -14.69 13.77
N MET A 88 11.08 -13.47 14.31
CA MET A 88 10.00 -13.11 15.24
C MET A 88 8.63 -13.09 14.54
N SER A 89 8.57 -12.62 13.27
CA SER A 89 7.30 -12.59 12.53
C SER A 89 6.70 -13.96 12.24
N HIS A 90 7.46 -15.04 12.52
CA HIS A 90 7.03 -16.45 12.40
C HIS A 90 7.01 -17.18 13.76
N ASP A 91 7.41 -16.52 14.86
CA ASP A 91 7.43 -17.15 16.18
C ASP A 91 6.00 -17.33 16.73
N PRO A 92 5.57 -18.56 17.07
CA PRO A 92 4.21 -18.81 17.51
C PRO A 92 3.80 -18.05 18.79
N LEU A 93 4.71 -17.91 19.76
CA LEU A 93 4.42 -17.23 21.02
C LEU A 93 4.31 -15.71 20.81
N PHE A 94 5.15 -15.17 19.93
CA PHE A 94 5.09 -13.77 19.56
C PHE A 94 3.80 -13.43 18.83
N LEU A 95 3.40 -14.23 17.83
CA LEU A 95 2.14 -14.03 17.09
C LEU A 95 0.92 -14.18 17.99
N GLU A 96 0.90 -15.13 18.91
CA GLU A 96 -0.20 -15.30 19.86
C GLU A 96 -0.31 -14.10 20.82
N ALA A 97 0.81 -13.59 21.34
CA ALA A 97 0.82 -12.40 22.18
C ALA A 97 0.30 -11.14 21.46
N LEU A 98 0.59 -11.00 20.16
CA LEU A 98 0.02 -9.94 19.35
C LEU A 98 -1.48 -10.15 19.12
N ALA A 99 -1.91 -11.38 18.82
CA ALA A 99 -3.31 -11.74 18.60
C ALA A 99 -4.17 -11.44 19.85
N GLU A 100 -3.65 -11.76 21.05
CA GLU A 100 -4.32 -11.41 22.32
C GLU A 100 -4.45 -9.90 22.51
N ARG A 101 -3.46 -9.12 22.05
CA ARG A 101 -3.43 -7.68 22.29
C ARG A 101 -4.26 -6.87 21.32
N VAL A 102 -4.22 -7.18 20.01
CA VAL A 102 -4.88 -6.39 18.97
C VAL A 102 -6.08 -7.07 18.34
N GLY A 103 -6.32 -8.34 18.69
CA GLY A 103 -7.33 -9.21 18.07
C GLY A 103 -6.93 -9.63 16.67
N THR A 104 -7.49 -10.74 16.17
CA THR A 104 -7.36 -11.20 14.79
C THR A 104 -8.55 -10.75 13.94
N PRO A 105 -8.45 -10.69 12.60
CA PRO A 105 -7.18 -10.73 11.86
C PRO A 105 -6.36 -9.46 12.06
N PHE A 106 -5.04 -9.54 11.83
CA PHE A 106 -4.17 -8.36 11.80
C PHE A 106 -3.05 -8.52 10.77
N TRP A 107 -2.51 -7.39 10.30
CA TRP A 107 -1.34 -7.36 9.44
C TRP A 107 -0.08 -7.07 10.24
N ILE A 108 1.02 -7.77 9.94
CA ILE A 108 2.35 -7.45 10.46
C ILE A 108 3.31 -7.21 9.31
N TYR A 109 3.98 -6.05 9.32
CA TYR A 109 4.98 -5.63 8.33
C TYR A 109 6.37 -5.70 8.98
N ASP A 110 7.30 -6.42 8.34
CA ASP A 110 8.68 -6.60 8.79
C ASP A 110 9.59 -5.61 8.07
N ALA A 111 10.15 -4.66 8.84
CA ALA A 111 11.07 -3.63 8.34
C ALA A 111 12.36 -4.22 7.77
N SER A 112 12.86 -5.33 8.33
CA SER A 112 14.11 -5.94 7.89
C SER A 112 13.98 -6.54 6.49
N VAL A 113 12.86 -7.19 6.22
CA VAL A 113 12.54 -7.75 4.90
C VAL A 113 12.37 -6.64 3.86
N LEU A 114 11.66 -5.57 4.21
CA LEU A 114 11.50 -4.41 3.33
C LEU A 114 12.86 -3.78 2.98
N ARG A 115 13.72 -3.52 3.97
CA ARG A 115 15.05 -2.92 3.76
C ARG A 115 15.96 -3.80 2.91
N LYS A 116 15.91 -5.13 3.10
CA LYS A 116 16.61 -6.07 2.22
C LYS A 116 16.21 -5.86 0.76
N ARG A 117 14.91 -5.75 0.46
CA ARG A 117 14.40 -5.52 -0.89
C ARG A 117 14.81 -4.13 -1.43
N ILE A 118 14.76 -3.11 -0.61
CA ILE A 118 15.25 -1.77 -0.98
C ILE A 118 16.74 -1.83 -1.38
N GLY A 119 17.56 -2.51 -0.58
CA GLY A 119 18.98 -2.71 -0.89
C GLY A 119 19.21 -3.43 -2.22
N GLN A 120 18.41 -4.44 -2.55
CA GLN A 120 18.47 -5.13 -3.84
C GLN A 120 18.15 -4.19 -5.01
N VAL A 121 17.11 -3.34 -4.90
CA VAL A 121 16.78 -2.38 -5.95
C VAL A 121 17.84 -1.28 -6.05
N LYS A 122 18.41 -0.81 -4.95
CA LYS A 122 19.55 0.13 -4.99
C LYS A 122 20.76 -0.46 -5.73
N ALA A 123 21.01 -1.76 -5.61
CA ALA A 123 22.05 -2.44 -6.41
C ALA A 123 21.72 -2.44 -7.91
N LEU A 124 20.43 -2.54 -8.28
CA LEU A 124 19.99 -2.42 -9.68
C LEU A 124 20.22 -1.02 -10.25
N THR A 125 20.04 0.02 -9.42
CA THR A 125 20.18 1.41 -9.82
C THR A 125 21.56 1.99 -9.52
N SER A 126 22.55 1.12 -9.26
CA SER A 126 23.96 1.54 -9.06
C SER A 126 24.65 2.12 -10.31
N PRO A 127 24.28 1.78 -11.57
CA PRO A 127 24.82 2.48 -12.73
C PRO A 127 24.46 3.98 -12.71
N PRO A 128 25.36 4.85 -13.19
CA PRO A 128 25.07 6.28 -13.26
C PRO A 128 23.80 6.58 -14.05
N LYS A 129 23.00 7.54 -13.56
CA LYS A 129 21.78 8.02 -14.23
C LYS A 129 20.66 6.97 -14.31
N VAL A 130 20.66 6.01 -13.40
CA VAL A 130 19.55 5.07 -13.19
C VAL A 130 18.94 5.35 -11.82
N GLN A 131 17.64 5.59 -11.77
CA GLN A 131 16.88 5.94 -10.56
C GLN A 131 15.70 5.01 -10.38
N ALA A 132 15.40 4.65 -9.13
CA ALA A 132 14.20 3.88 -8.80
C ALA A 132 13.11 4.79 -8.20
N ARG A 133 11.86 4.51 -8.59
CA ARG A 133 10.64 4.96 -7.91
C ARG A 133 9.96 3.77 -7.24
N PHE A 134 9.18 4.03 -6.24
CA PHE A 134 8.26 3.06 -5.66
C PHE A 134 6.84 3.34 -6.19
N ALA A 135 6.26 2.38 -6.91
CA ALA A 135 4.85 2.42 -7.30
C ALA A 135 3.98 2.24 -6.03
N MET A 136 3.65 3.36 -5.37
CA MET A 136 3.09 3.33 -4.01
C MET A 136 1.69 2.74 -3.92
N LYS A 137 0.97 2.58 -5.04
CA LYS A 137 -0.28 1.81 -5.11
C LYS A 137 -0.15 0.39 -4.55
N ALA A 138 1.07 -0.18 -4.53
CA ALA A 138 1.32 -1.50 -3.94
C ALA A 138 1.14 -1.49 -2.43
N CYS A 139 1.63 -0.45 -1.73
CA CYS A 139 1.50 -0.28 -0.28
C CYS A 139 1.72 1.20 0.10
N PRO A 140 0.66 2.03 0.21
CA PRO A 140 0.79 3.46 0.49
C PRO A 140 0.94 3.78 1.99
N ALA A 141 1.36 2.82 2.81
CA ALA A 141 1.50 2.99 4.26
C ALA A 141 2.64 3.95 4.61
N THR A 142 2.39 4.92 5.49
CA THR A 142 3.36 5.96 5.86
C THR A 142 4.72 5.42 6.34
N PRO A 143 4.83 4.37 7.17
CA PRO A 143 6.13 3.82 7.54
C PRO A 143 6.91 3.26 6.34
N VAL A 144 6.24 2.59 5.40
CA VAL A 144 6.86 2.10 4.16
C VAL A 144 7.40 3.26 3.33
N LEU A 145 6.59 4.32 3.12
CA LEU A 145 7.02 5.51 2.38
C LEU A 145 8.22 6.20 3.04
N LYS A 146 8.26 6.24 4.37
CA LYS A 146 9.40 6.81 5.10
C LYS A 146 10.67 5.97 4.94
N GLU A 147 10.59 4.64 4.89
CA GLU A 147 11.76 3.80 4.59
C GLU A 147 12.27 4.03 3.15
N MET A 148 11.36 4.14 2.18
CA MET A 148 11.71 4.48 0.79
C MET A 148 12.42 5.85 0.71
N LEU A 149 11.90 6.87 1.41
CA LEU A 149 12.47 8.21 1.42
C LEU A 149 13.89 8.24 2.01
N LYS A 150 14.15 7.51 3.10
CA LYS A 150 15.50 7.41 3.71
C LYS A 150 16.54 6.91 2.72
N GLU A 151 16.15 6.06 1.79
CA GLU A 151 17.03 5.43 0.81
C GLU A 151 17.00 6.12 -0.56
N ASP A 152 16.41 7.33 -0.63
CA ASP A 152 16.25 8.13 -1.84
C ASP A 152 15.53 7.40 -2.98
N ILE A 153 14.58 6.52 -2.65
CA ILE A 153 13.66 5.93 -3.62
C ILE A 153 12.54 6.95 -3.86
N TRP A 154 12.34 7.32 -5.11
CA TRP A 154 11.32 8.29 -5.51
C TRP A 154 9.93 7.63 -5.53
N ILE A 155 8.88 8.40 -5.80
CA ILE A 155 7.50 7.91 -5.78
C ILE A 155 6.86 8.00 -7.16
N ASP A 156 6.11 6.94 -7.51
CA ASP A 156 5.07 6.95 -8.53
C ASP A 156 3.70 6.86 -7.82
N SER A 157 2.85 7.88 -8.03
CA SER A 157 1.53 8.04 -7.43
C SER A 157 0.45 8.08 -8.49
N VAL A 158 -0.77 7.57 -8.21
CA VAL A 158 -1.85 7.44 -9.20
C VAL A 158 -3.11 8.24 -8.84
N SER A 159 -3.09 8.99 -7.75
CA SER A 159 -4.18 9.87 -7.33
C SER A 159 -3.65 11.10 -6.59
N GLY A 160 -4.44 12.16 -6.52
CA GLY A 160 -4.09 13.33 -5.71
C GLY A 160 -3.89 12.95 -4.24
N ASN A 161 -4.68 12.01 -3.72
CA ASN A 161 -4.54 11.54 -2.34
C ASN A 161 -3.26 10.73 -2.11
N GLU A 162 -2.76 9.97 -3.09
CA GLU A 162 -1.44 9.32 -2.98
C GLU A 162 -0.32 10.36 -2.97
N VAL A 163 -0.39 11.42 -3.79
CA VAL A 163 0.55 12.55 -3.71
C VAL A 163 0.55 13.16 -2.31
N LEU A 164 -0.63 13.46 -1.75
CA LEU A 164 -0.74 14.01 -0.39
C LEU A 164 -0.18 13.05 0.69
N ARG A 165 -0.32 11.73 0.51
CA ARG A 165 0.31 10.73 1.39
C ARG A 165 1.83 10.74 1.30
N ALA A 166 2.39 10.88 0.09
CA ALA A 166 3.84 11.00 -0.09
C ALA A 166 4.38 12.27 0.58
N LEU A 167 3.70 13.41 0.40
CA LEU A 167 4.04 14.67 1.08
C LEU A 167 3.95 14.53 2.61
N HIS A 168 2.89 13.88 3.12
CA HIS A 168 2.75 13.59 4.55
C HIS A 168 3.88 12.70 5.09
N ALA A 169 4.40 11.78 4.28
CA ALA A 169 5.55 10.95 4.65
C ALA A 169 6.88 11.73 4.65
N GLY A 170 6.91 12.95 4.12
CA GLY A 170 8.06 13.86 4.09
C GLY A 170 8.75 14.00 2.74
N TYR A 171 8.17 13.48 1.66
CA TYR A 171 8.71 13.70 0.31
C TYR A 171 8.62 15.19 -0.06
N PRO A 172 9.66 15.74 -0.70
CA PRO A 172 9.64 17.13 -1.13
C PRO A 172 8.73 17.34 -2.34
N GLN A 173 8.20 18.54 -2.45
CA GLN A 173 7.59 19.08 -3.68
C GLN A 173 8.67 19.42 -4.71
N GLY A 174 8.27 19.63 -5.96
CA GLY A 174 9.15 20.08 -7.03
C GLY A 174 9.30 19.08 -8.17
N LYS A 175 9.81 19.58 -9.30
CA LYS A 175 9.96 18.84 -10.56
C LYS A 175 11.41 18.65 -11.00
N ASP A 176 12.38 19.17 -10.26
CA ASP A 176 13.81 19.06 -10.56
C ASP A 176 14.63 18.84 -9.27
N PRO A 177 14.91 17.59 -8.89
CA PRO A 177 14.33 16.36 -9.46
C PRO A 177 12.88 16.14 -9.00
N ALA A 178 12.04 15.58 -9.88
CA ALA A 178 10.66 15.22 -9.58
C ALA A 178 10.59 13.97 -8.71
N LYS A 179 10.75 14.11 -7.39
CA LYS A 179 10.73 12.96 -6.46
C LYS A 179 9.36 12.32 -6.33
N ILE A 180 8.29 13.02 -6.67
CA ILE A 180 6.92 12.51 -6.80
C ILE A 180 6.50 12.70 -8.26
N CYS A 181 6.07 11.63 -8.93
CA CYS A 181 5.43 11.64 -10.22
C CYS A 181 3.96 11.27 -10.05
N PHE A 182 3.06 11.98 -10.75
CA PHE A 182 1.64 11.64 -10.79
C PHE A 182 1.32 10.93 -12.10
N THR A 183 1.06 9.63 -12.05
CA THR A 183 0.78 8.78 -13.20
C THR A 183 -0.65 8.26 -13.15
N ALA A 184 -1.54 8.78 -13.97
CA ALA A 184 -2.92 8.33 -14.05
C ALA A 184 -3.48 8.48 -15.47
N ASP A 185 -4.58 7.77 -15.75
CA ASP A 185 -5.28 7.86 -17.03
C ASP A 185 -6.34 8.98 -17.04
N VAL A 186 -6.66 9.55 -15.87
CA VAL A 186 -7.61 10.65 -15.68
C VAL A 186 -7.23 11.51 -14.48
N PHE A 187 -7.53 12.80 -14.52
CA PHE A 187 -7.50 13.66 -13.33
C PHE A 187 -8.83 13.54 -12.58
N ARG A 188 -8.88 12.63 -11.60
CA ARG A 188 -10.05 12.40 -10.78
C ARG A 188 -9.98 13.18 -9.48
N ASP A 189 -11.14 13.59 -8.96
CA ASP A 189 -11.30 14.28 -7.68
C ASP A 189 -10.37 15.52 -7.58
N ASN A 190 -9.50 15.58 -6.58
CA ASN A 190 -8.56 16.67 -6.31
C ASN A 190 -7.25 16.58 -7.11
N ALA A 191 -7.09 15.64 -8.04
CA ALA A 191 -5.78 15.34 -8.64
C ALA A 191 -5.17 16.54 -9.37
N MET A 192 -5.94 17.26 -10.19
CA MET A 192 -5.46 18.45 -10.91
C MET A 192 -5.00 19.54 -9.93
N GLU A 193 -5.82 19.83 -8.92
CA GLU A 193 -5.49 20.83 -7.91
C GLU A 193 -4.23 20.46 -7.13
N VAL A 194 -4.10 19.20 -6.70
CA VAL A 194 -2.94 18.72 -5.96
C VAL A 194 -1.67 18.76 -6.80
N VAL A 195 -1.72 18.36 -8.07
CA VAL A 195 -0.59 18.43 -9.01
C VAL A 195 -0.11 19.86 -9.17
N MET A 196 -1.03 20.82 -9.37
CA MET A 196 -0.69 22.23 -9.58
C MET A 196 -0.16 22.89 -8.30
N ASN A 197 -0.86 22.71 -7.17
CA ASN A 197 -0.53 23.39 -5.92
C ASN A 197 0.75 22.88 -5.25
N ASN A 198 1.20 21.67 -5.59
CA ASN A 198 2.38 21.04 -4.99
C ASN A 198 3.55 20.87 -5.97
N ASP A 199 3.47 21.49 -7.14
CA ASP A 199 4.53 21.44 -8.15
C ASP A 199 4.96 20.00 -8.51
N ILE A 200 3.98 19.11 -8.77
CA ILE A 200 4.19 17.68 -9.06
C ILE A 200 4.32 17.48 -10.57
N LEU A 201 5.22 16.59 -11.00
CA LEU A 201 5.36 16.20 -12.40
C LEU A 201 4.18 15.32 -12.83
N PRO A 202 3.29 15.77 -13.74
CA PRO A 202 2.23 14.94 -14.27
C PRO A 202 2.75 14.00 -15.37
N ASN A 203 2.36 12.73 -15.32
CA ASN A 203 2.58 11.74 -16.37
C ASN A 203 1.23 11.40 -17.01
N VAL A 204 0.97 11.94 -18.19
CA VAL A 204 -0.34 11.89 -18.85
C VAL A 204 -0.43 10.74 -19.85
N GLY A 205 -1.60 10.12 -19.93
CA GLY A 205 -1.87 8.96 -20.78
C GLY A 205 -2.67 9.24 -22.05
N SER A 206 -2.98 10.51 -22.36
CA SER A 206 -3.76 10.84 -23.56
C SER A 206 -3.56 12.28 -24.02
N PRO A 207 -3.83 12.60 -25.32
CA PRO A 207 -3.81 13.97 -25.83
C PRO A 207 -4.80 14.90 -25.12
N ASN A 208 -5.91 14.34 -24.62
CA ASN A 208 -6.92 15.11 -23.89
C ASN A 208 -6.42 15.54 -22.51
N MET A 209 -5.65 14.71 -21.82
CA MET A 209 -5.04 15.09 -20.54
C MET A 209 -4.04 16.25 -20.71
N ILE A 210 -3.30 16.31 -21.84
CA ILE A 210 -2.44 17.45 -22.19
C ILE A 210 -3.29 18.72 -22.30
N GLN A 211 -4.45 18.65 -22.97
CA GLN A 211 -5.35 19.80 -23.06
C GLN A 211 -5.92 20.21 -21.71
N GLN A 212 -6.31 19.24 -20.87
CA GLN A 212 -6.81 19.53 -19.51
C GLN A 212 -5.77 20.25 -18.65
N LEU A 213 -4.48 19.89 -18.74
CA LEU A 213 -3.40 20.62 -18.08
C LEU A 213 -3.33 22.07 -18.56
N ALA A 214 -3.35 22.28 -19.87
CA ALA A 214 -3.30 23.61 -20.46
C ALA A 214 -4.53 24.46 -20.09
N ASP A 215 -5.72 23.88 -20.15
CA ASP A 215 -6.99 24.55 -19.79
C ASP A 215 -7.03 24.93 -18.31
N ALA A 216 -6.40 24.13 -17.45
CA ALA A 216 -6.22 24.43 -16.03
C ALA A 216 -5.14 25.49 -15.76
N GLY A 217 -4.42 25.95 -16.79
CA GLY A 217 -3.34 26.93 -16.65
C GLY A 217 -2.02 26.36 -16.16
N TYR A 218 -1.83 25.02 -16.24
CA TYR A 218 -0.56 24.39 -15.91
C TYR A 218 0.55 24.89 -16.82
N GLN A 219 1.69 25.21 -16.23
CA GLN A 219 2.89 25.63 -16.96
C GLN A 219 4.09 24.82 -16.44
N GLY A 220 4.87 24.30 -17.37
CA GLY A 220 6.08 23.58 -17.03
C GLY A 220 6.16 22.17 -17.61
N PRO A 221 7.10 21.35 -17.11
CA PRO A 221 7.40 20.05 -17.65
C PRO A 221 6.30 19.04 -17.35
N MET A 222 6.12 18.10 -18.26
CA MET A 222 5.26 16.92 -18.07
C MET A 222 5.94 15.66 -18.58
N SER A 223 5.42 14.52 -18.19
CA SER A 223 5.71 13.21 -18.73
C SER A 223 4.56 12.71 -19.59
N VAL A 224 4.85 11.80 -20.51
CA VAL A 224 3.83 11.11 -21.31
C VAL A 224 4.01 9.62 -21.20
N ARG A 225 2.93 8.92 -20.84
CA ARG A 225 2.88 7.45 -20.85
C ARG A 225 2.53 6.93 -22.22
N PHE A 226 3.38 6.04 -22.74
CA PHE A 226 3.17 5.36 -24.01
C PHE A 226 2.71 3.91 -23.81
N ASN A 227 1.90 3.42 -24.74
CA ASN A 227 1.55 2.02 -24.89
C ASN A 227 2.42 1.43 -26.02
N PRO A 228 3.31 0.49 -25.73
CA PRO A 228 4.22 -0.06 -26.74
C PRO A 228 3.58 -1.11 -27.65
N GLY A 229 2.28 -1.35 -27.55
CA GLY A 229 1.57 -2.35 -28.33
C GLY A 229 1.77 -3.79 -27.88
N PHE A 230 2.50 -4.00 -26.79
CA PHE A 230 2.70 -5.29 -26.13
C PHE A 230 2.76 -5.10 -24.61
N GLY A 231 2.53 -6.19 -23.88
CA GLY A 231 2.64 -6.25 -22.45
C GLY A 231 2.72 -7.68 -21.97
N HIS A 232 2.98 -7.87 -20.67
CA HIS A 232 2.91 -9.18 -20.04
C HIS A 232 2.35 -9.06 -18.62
N GLY A 233 1.38 -9.87 -18.29
CA GLY A 233 0.84 -10.03 -16.94
C GLY A 233 0.67 -11.51 -16.65
N HIS A 234 0.79 -11.93 -15.40
CA HIS A 234 0.51 -13.32 -15.01
C HIS A 234 -0.95 -13.71 -15.28
N VAL A 235 -1.84 -12.73 -15.36
CA VAL A 235 -3.22 -12.83 -15.87
C VAL A 235 -3.52 -11.59 -16.71
N ASN A 236 -4.47 -11.68 -17.65
CA ASN A 236 -4.84 -10.57 -18.53
C ASN A 236 -5.17 -9.26 -17.78
N ALA A 237 -5.73 -9.36 -16.58
CA ALA A 237 -6.03 -8.19 -15.73
C ALA A 237 -4.78 -7.46 -15.21
N CYS A 238 -3.61 -8.07 -15.27
CA CYS A 238 -2.32 -7.50 -14.86
C CYS A 238 -1.47 -7.03 -16.06
N ASP A 239 -2.00 -7.15 -17.29
CA ASP A 239 -1.37 -6.64 -18.50
C ASP A 239 -1.63 -5.13 -18.63
N THR A 240 -0.58 -4.33 -18.74
CA THR A 240 -0.67 -2.86 -18.76
C THR A 240 -0.13 -2.24 -20.03
N GLY A 241 0.16 -3.06 -21.05
CA GLY A 241 0.50 -2.68 -22.42
C GLY A 241 -0.30 -3.50 -23.44
N GLY A 242 -0.19 -3.15 -24.71
CA GLY A 242 -0.85 -3.87 -25.80
C GLY A 242 -2.28 -3.42 -26.10
N PRO A 243 -2.96 -4.07 -27.07
CA PRO A 243 -4.21 -3.57 -27.66
C PRO A 243 -5.43 -3.66 -26.76
N SER A 244 -5.39 -4.48 -25.72
CA SER A 244 -6.48 -4.59 -24.72
C SER A 244 -6.25 -3.73 -23.48
N SER A 245 -5.10 -3.03 -23.38
CA SER A 245 -4.78 -2.16 -22.26
C SER A 245 -5.31 -0.75 -22.47
N LYS A 246 -5.96 -0.19 -21.44
CA LYS A 246 -6.48 1.20 -21.45
C LYS A 246 -5.39 2.25 -21.31
N HIS A 247 -4.14 1.87 -21.01
CA HIS A 247 -3.10 2.76 -20.57
C HIS A 247 -2.27 3.34 -21.71
N GLY A 248 -2.04 4.65 -21.64
CA GLY A 248 -1.05 5.36 -22.46
C GLY A 248 -1.48 5.62 -23.91
N VAL A 249 -0.65 6.39 -24.58
CA VAL A 249 -0.76 6.73 -26.00
C VAL A 249 0.03 5.74 -26.83
N TRP A 250 -0.43 5.34 -28.01
CA TRP A 250 0.33 4.45 -28.89
C TRP A 250 1.66 5.06 -29.34
N PHE A 251 2.72 4.27 -29.47
CA PHE A 251 4.05 4.74 -29.89
C PHE A 251 4.02 5.50 -31.21
N GLU A 252 3.20 5.06 -32.16
CA GLU A 252 3.06 5.70 -33.48
C GLU A 252 2.54 7.14 -33.41
N GLU A 253 1.90 7.52 -32.30
CA GLU A 253 1.38 8.87 -32.07
C GLU A 253 2.41 9.82 -31.46
N ALA A 254 3.67 9.40 -31.23
CA ALA A 254 4.68 10.19 -30.53
C ALA A 254 4.89 11.58 -31.17
N GLN A 255 4.92 11.68 -32.49
CA GLN A 255 5.05 12.94 -33.21
C GLN A 255 3.84 13.87 -32.96
N ALA A 256 2.62 13.34 -33.04
CA ALA A 256 1.39 14.09 -32.77
C ALA A 256 1.31 14.60 -31.32
N ILE A 257 1.80 13.81 -30.37
CA ILE A 257 1.91 14.19 -28.95
C ILE A 257 2.90 15.32 -28.75
N ALA A 258 4.08 15.27 -29.37
CA ALA A 258 5.07 16.34 -29.30
C ALA A 258 4.53 17.65 -29.90
N GLU A 259 3.84 17.57 -31.03
CA GLU A 259 3.19 18.74 -31.66
C GLU A 259 2.07 19.30 -30.78
N LYS A 260 1.24 18.43 -30.16
CA LYS A 260 0.19 18.85 -29.24
C LYS A 260 0.75 19.53 -28.00
N ALA A 261 1.78 18.97 -27.36
CA ALA A 261 2.44 19.54 -26.20
C ALA A 261 3.01 20.93 -26.53
N LYS A 262 3.73 21.05 -27.64
CA LYS A 262 4.28 22.32 -28.14
C LYS A 262 3.20 23.35 -28.44
N ALA A 263 2.08 22.94 -29.02
CA ALA A 263 0.97 23.84 -29.35
C ALA A 263 0.33 24.50 -28.14
N VAL A 264 0.36 23.81 -26.98
CA VAL A 264 -0.15 24.33 -25.70
C VAL A 264 0.94 24.87 -24.78
N GLY A 265 2.20 24.89 -25.21
CA GLY A 265 3.33 25.45 -24.45
C GLY A 265 3.82 24.57 -23.30
N LEU A 266 3.69 23.24 -23.40
CA LEU A 266 4.18 22.29 -22.40
C LEU A 266 5.37 21.50 -22.93
N ASP A 267 6.36 21.26 -22.07
CA ASP A 267 7.58 20.52 -22.38
C ASP A 267 7.48 19.06 -21.94
N VAL A 268 7.73 18.13 -22.87
CA VAL A 268 7.82 16.71 -22.54
C VAL A 268 9.24 16.40 -22.08
N VAL A 269 9.44 16.26 -20.76
CA VAL A 269 10.75 16.00 -20.15
C VAL A 269 10.98 14.55 -19.81
N MET A 270 9.92 13.75 -19.73
CA MET A 270 9.98 12.32 -19.49
C MET A 270 9.00 11.58 -20.40
N ILE A 271 9.41 10.44 -20.90
CA ILE A 271 8.51 9.44 -21.51
C ILE A 271 8.53 8.17 -20.66
N HIS A 272 7.39 7.51 -20.58
CA HIS A 272 7.15 6.39 -19.68
C HIS A 272 6.40 5.28 -20.40
N ALA A 273 6.70 4.02 -20.06
CA ALA A 273 5.82 2.89 -20.32
C ALA A 273 5.89 1.89 -19.16
N HIS A 274 4.81 1.17 -18.96
CA HIS A 274 4.76 0.04 -18.04
C HIS A 274 4.03 -1.11 -18.73
N ILE A 275 4.70 -2.25 -18.83
CA ILE A 275 4.27 -3.39 -19.67
C ILE A 275 3.57 -4.50 -18.89
N GLY A 276 3.43 -4.35 -17.57
CA GLY A 276 2.70 -5.28 -16.71
C GLY A 276 3.55 -5.90 -15.59
N SER A 277 2.92 -6.80 -14.83
CA SER A 277 3.54 -7.53 -13.72
C SER A 277 3.46 -9.02 -14.00
N GLY A 278 4.50 -9.58 -14.62
CA GLY A 278 4.63 -11.00 -14.92
C GLY A 278 5.38 -11.78 -13.83
N PRO A 279 5.16 -13.08 -13.69
CA PRO A 279 5.94 -13.96 -12.82
C PRO A 279 7.27 -14.38 -13.41
N GLN A 280 7.46 -14.26 -14.75
CA GLN A 280 8.59 -14.77 -15.49
C GLN A 280 9.69 -13.70 -15.61
N PHE A 281 10.83 -13.94 -14.96
CA PHE A 281 11.97 -13.00 -15.01
C PHE A 281 12.57 -12.86 -16.41
N GLN A 282 12.71 -13.98 -17.13
CA GLN A 282 13.27 -13.98 -18.49
C GLN A 282 12.41 -13.16 -19.46
N GLU A 283 11.10 -13.31 -19.39
CA GLU A 283 10.15 -12.55 -20.20
C GLU A 283 10.23 -11.05 -19.89
N LEU A 284 10.33 -10.69 -18.60
CA LEU A 284 10.55 -9.30 -18.20
C LEU A 284 11.79 -8.71 -18.86
N HIS A 285 12.92 -9.42 -18.77
CA HIS A 285 14.20 -8.97 -19.34
C HIS A 285 14.11 -8.74 -20.87
N GLU A 286 13.49 -9.67 -21.59
CA GLU A 286 13.29 -9.58 -23.05
C GLU A 286 12.39 -8.40 -23.40
N ASN A 287 11.27 -8.23 -22.71
CA ASN A 287 10.32 -7.17 -22.96
C ASN A 287 10.86 -5.78 -22.59
N LEU A 288 11.63 -5.66 -21.50
CA LEU A 288 12.32 -4.39 -21.18
C LEU A 288 13.40 -4.05 -22.21
N SER A 289 14.12 -5.04 -22.73
CA SER A 289 15.10 -4.84 -23.81
C SER A 289 14.42 -4.35 -25.08
N ARG A 290 13.29 -4.94 -25.46
CA ARG A 290 12.46 -4.49 -26.58
C ARG A 290 11.96 -3.07 -26.35
N LEU A 291 11.40 -2.77 -25.16
CA LEU A 291 10.88 -1.45 -24.82
C LEU A 291 11.96 -0.38 -24.93
N ALA A 292 13.18 -0.63 -24.45
CA ALA A 292 14.30 0.30 -24.58
C ALA A 292 14.65 0.59 -26.05
N ASN A 293 14.63 -0.43 -26.92
CA ASN A 293 14.85 -0.27 -28.36
C ASN A 293 13.73 0.57 -29.02
N ASP A 294 12.46 0.31 -28.66
CA ASP A 294 11.31 1.04 -29.18
C ASP A 294 11.37 2.52 -28.73
N PHE A 295 11.77 2.78 -27.50
CA PHE A 295 11.98 4.15 -27.01
C PHE A 295 13.12 4.88 -27.77
N ALA A 296 14.20 4.19 -28.16
CA ALA A 296 15.28 4.80 -28.91
C ALA A 296 14.80 5.40 -30.26
N ALA A 297 13.74 4.87 -30.85
CA ALA A 297 13.14 5.39 -32.07
C ALA A 297 12.37 6.71 -31.86
N ILE A 298 11.76 6.92 -30.70
CA ILE A 298 10.91 8.09 -30.42
C ILE A 298 11.58 9.17 -29.57
N VAL A 299 12.65 8.85 -28.84
CA VAL A 299 13.42 9.83 -28.03
C VAL A 299 13.81 11.10 -28.80
N PRO A 300 14.25 11.03 -30.09
CA PRO A 300 14.60 12.23 -30.84
C PRO A 300 13.43 13.19 -31.12
N VAL A 301 12.18 12.71 -31.00
CA VAL A 301 10.97 13.50 -31.22
C VAL A 301 10.77 14.56 -30.13
N PHE A 302 11.34 14.33 -28.92
CA PHE A 302 11.15 15.18 -27.75
C PHE A 302 12.45 15.94 -27.40
N PRO A 303 12.63 17.19 -27.85
CA PRO A 303 13.88 17.93 -27.67
C PRO A 303 14.23 18.24 -26.21
N GLU A 304 13.24 18.37 -25.33
CA GLU A 304 13.42 18.69 -23.90
C GLU A 304 13.49 17.44 -23.00
N LEU A 305 13.49 16.24 -23.60
CA LEU A 305 13.51 14.98 -22.84
C LEU A 305 14.79 14.84 -22.01
N THR A 306 14.64 14.55 -20.73
CA THR A 306 15.72 14.32 -19.76
C THR A 306 15.71 12.92 -19.17
N SER A 307 14.55 12.26 -19.16
CA SER A 307 14.41 10.91 -18.58
C SER A 307 13.47 10.00 -19.36
N VAL A 308 13.71 8.70 -19.23
CA VAL A 308 12.86 7.63 -19.76
C VAL A 308 12.57 6.64 -18.64
N SER A 309 11.28 6.45 -18.31
CA SER A 309 10.86 5.40 -17.38
C SER A 309 10.50 4.12 -18.14
N LEU A 310 11.15 3.02 -17.75
CA LEU A 310 10.89 1.67 -18.25
C LEU A 310 9.79 0.97 -17.41
N GLY A 311 9.20 1.66 -16.44
CA GLY A 311 8.17 1.13 -15.58
C GLY A 311 8.66 0.08 -14.58
N GLY A 312 7.72 -0.70 -14.06
CA GLY A 312 7.99 -1.76 -13.10
C GLY A 312 7.95 -3.16 -13.73
N GLY A 313 7.54 -4.14 -12.93
CA GLY A 313 7.34 -5.52 -13.39
C GLY A 313 8.30 -6.53 -12.77
N ILE A 314 9.30 -6.11 -11.97
CA ILE A 314 10.21 -7.05 -11.30
C ILE A 314 9.36 -8.05 -10.48
N PRO A 315 9.48 -9.36 -10.75
CA PRO A 315 8.64 -10.38 -10.16
C PRO A 315 8.98 -10.63 -8.68
N HIS A 316 8.02 -11.19 -7.96
CA HIS A 316 8.20 -11.87 -6.70
C HIS A 316 7.58 -13.26 -6.85
N ASP A 317 8.32 -14.30 -6.47
CA ASP A 317 7.80 -15.66 -6.49
C ASP A 317 7.03 -15.91 -5.20
N TYR A 318 5.73 -16.17 -5.32
CA TYR A 318 4.85 -16.44 -4.19
C TYR A 318 4.84 -17.93 -3.80
N ARG A 319 5.36 -18.82 -4.66
CA ARG A 319 5.40 -20.27 -4.40
C ARG A 319 6.75 -20.73 -3.84
N ASP A 320 7.82 -20.02 -4.17
CA ASP A 320 9.15 -20.26 -3.61
C ASP A 320 9.70 -19.00 -2.92
N PRO A 321 9.61 -18.93 -1.58
CA PRO A 321 10.11 -17.78 -0.83
C PRO A 321 11.63 -17.61 -0.92
N ASN A 322 12.35 -18.67 -1.36
CA ASN A 322 13.80 -18.67 -1.54
C ASN A 322 14.23 -18.41 -2.99
N ALA A 323 13.28 -18.16 -3.91
CA ALA A 323 13.61 -17.86 -5.29
C ALA A 323 14.50 -16.63 -5.39
N GLU A 324 15.62 -16.79 -6.05
CA GLU A 324 16.56 -15.73 -6.37
C GLU A 324 16.45 -15.39 -7.86
N PHE A 325 16.35 -14.10 -8.16
CA PHE A 325 16.36 -13.60 -9.53
C PHE A 325 17.75 -13.07 -9.88
N PRO A 326 18.25 -13.27 -11.09
CA PRO A 326 19.55 -12.75 -11.54
C PRO A 326 19.45 -11.24 -11.81
N LEU A 327 19.32 -10.45 -10.75
CA LEU A 327 19.07 -9.01 -10.80
C LEU A 327 20.18 -8.23 -11.52
N GLU A 328 21.40 -8.75 -11.54
CA GLU A 328 22.51 -8.18 -12.29
C GLU A 328 22.22 -8.08 -13.80
N MET A 329 21.43 -8.99 -14.37
CA MET A 329 21.00 -8.89 -15.77
C MET A 329 20.15 -7.64 -16.02
N LEU A 330 19.27 -7.28 -15.09
CA LEU A 330 18.48 -6.05 -15.19
C LEU A 330 19.35 -4.81 -14.99
N ARG A 331 20.29 -4.83 -14.05
CA ARG A 331 21.24 -3.74 -13.85
C ARG A 331 22.02 -3.45 -15.15
N ASP A 332 22.54 -4.50 -15.78
CA ASP A 332 23.33 -4.38 -17.01
C ASP A 332 22.45 -3.90 -18.19
N LEU A 333 21.19 -4.35 -18.25
CA LEU A 333 20.19 -3.86 -19.20
C LEU A 333 19.94 -2.35 -19.02
N PHE A 334 19.73 -1.89 -17.79
CA PHE A 334 19.47 -0.48 -17.51
C PHE A 334 20.69 0.40 -17.84
N ALA A 335 21.90 -0.07 -17.54
CA ALA A 335 23.13 0.62 -17.92
C ALA A 335 23.27 0.73 -19.45
N LYS A 336 22.97 -0.34 -20.19
CA LYS A 336 22.97 -0.36 -21.65
C LYS A 336 21.90 0.56 -22.21
N ALA A 337 20.65 0.47 -21.72
CA ALA A 337 19.55 1.33 -22.15
C ALA A 337 19.88 2.80 -21.95
N GLN A 338 20.50 3.18 -20.82
CA GLN A 338 20.94 4.55 -20.55
C GLN A 338 21.88 5.08 -21.65
N GLN A 339 22.87 4.27 -22.04
CA GLN A 339 23.84 4.66 -23.08
C GLN A 339 23.17 4.76 -24.46
N GLU A 340 22.35 3.79 -24.85
CA GLU A 340 21.70 3.74 -26.16
C GLU A 340 20.67 4.87 -26.32
N LEU A 341 19.86 5.13 -25.30
CA LEU A 341 18.87 6.20 -25.33
C LEU A 341 19.54 7.59 -25.30
N SER A 342 20.64 7.74 -24.56
CA SER A 342 21.43 8.99 -24.61
C SER A 342 22.06 9.23 -25.97
N ALA A 343 22.58 8.18 -26.63
CA ALA A 343 23.12 8.27 -27.99
C ALA A 343 22.02 8.64 -29.00
N ALA A 344 20.84 8.02 -28.92
CA ALA A 344 19.69 8.34 -29.77
C ALA A 344 19.18 9.78 -29.57
N ALA A 345 19.17 10.27 -28.33
CA ALA A 345 18.79 11.65 -28.00
C ALA A 345 19.83 12.71 -28.38
N GLY A 346 21.11 12.31 -28.56
CA GLY A 346 22.23 13.24 -28.68
C GLY A 346 22.56 14.03 -27.41
N ARG A 347 22.08 13.59 -26.25
CA ARG A 347 22.27 14.19 -24.92
C ARG A 347 22.09 13.14 -23.82
N GLU A 348 22.50 13.47 -22.60
CA GLU A 348 22.35 12.57 -21.46
C GLU A 348 20.86 12.36 -21.12
N ILE A 349 20.44 11.10 -21.05
CA ILE A 349 19.10 10.65 -20.64
C ILE A 349 19.23 9.84 -19.35
N HIS A 350 18.38 10.09 -18.37
CA HIS A 350 18.24 9.30 -17.17
C HIS A 350 17.27 8.13 -17.40
N ILE A 351 17.54 7.00 -16.81
CA ILE A 351 16.62 5.86 -16.78
C ILE A 351 15.92 5.82 -15.43
N GLU A 352 14.61 5.66 -15.46
CA GLU A 352 13.80 5.43 -14.27
C GLU A 352 13.15 4.04 -14.32
N ILE A 353 13.02 3.40 -13.16
CA ILE A 353 12.30 2.14 -12.98
C ILE A 353 11.30 2.29 -11.84
N GLU A 354 10.18 1.56 -11.90
CA GLU A 354 9.04 1.74 -10.99
C GLU A 354 8.57 0.43 -10.34
N PRO A 355 9.45 -0.36 -9.69
CA PRO A 355 9.01 -1.54 -8.99
C PRO A 355 8.05 -1.16 -7.85
N GLY A 356 6.97 -1.95 -7.70
CA GLY A 356 6.04 -1.85 -6.58
C GLY A 356 6.08 -3.15 -5.77
N ARG A 357 5.58 -4.23 -6.39
CA ARG A 357 5.47 -5.57 -5.81
C ARG A 357 6.78 -6.06 -5.19
N PHE A 358 7.86 -5.97 -5.93
CA PHE A 358 9.16 -6.51 -5.53
C PHE A 358 9.65 -5.96 -4.19
N TYR A 359 9.40 -4.68 -3.91
CA TYR A 359 9.80 -4.07 -2.64
C TYR A 359 9.05 -4.65 -1.44
N VAL A 360 7.73 -4.75 -1.56
CA VAL A 360 6.87 -4.88 -0.37
C VAL A 360 6.20 -6.24 -0.23
N ALA A 361 6.06 -7.04 -1.30
CA ALA A 361 5.32 -8.29 -1.25
C ALA A 361 5.73 -9.18 -0.06
N PRO A 362 7.02 -9.52 0.14
CA PRO A 362 7.42 -10.43 1.20
C PRO A 362 7.45 -9.78 2.60
N SER A 363 7.23 -8.46 2.69
CA SER A 363 7.40 -7.74 3.96
C SER A 363 6.17 -7.78 4.86
N ALA A 364 5.03 -8.32 4.42
CA ALA A 364 3.85 -8.36 5.27
C ALA A 364 3.16 -9.72 5.25
N THR A 365 2.62 -10.07 6.41
CA THR A 365 1.86 -11.29 6.68
C THR A 365 0.52 -10.93 7.30
N LEU A 366 -0.56 -11.57 6.82
CA LEU A 366 -1.87 -11.54 7.46
C LEU A 366 -1.94 -12.69 8.46
N VAL A 367 -2.31 -12.38 9.69
CA VAL A 367 -2.49 -13.36 10.78
C VAL A 367 -3.97 -13.44 11.11
N ALA A 368 -4.52 -14.64 11.07
CA ALA A 368 -5.93 -14.91 11.31
C ALA A 368 -6.11 -16.06 12.29
N ARG A 369 -7.28 -16.15 12.91
CA ARG A 369 -7.63 -17.24 13.84
C ARG A 369 -8.60 -18.22 13.21
N VAL A 370 -8.38 -19.50 13.45
CA VAL A 370 -9.30 -20.57 13.07
C VAL A 370 -10.51 -20.57 14.00
N HIS A 371 -11.70 -20.48 13.41
CA HIS A 371 -12.97 -20.53 14.14
C HIS A 371 -13.68 -21.88 14.03
N ASP A 372 -13.53 -22.55 12.87
CA ASP A 372 -14.17 -23.83 12.64
C ASP A 372 -13.40 -24.67 11.59
N VAL A 373 -13.58 -25.98 11.64
CA VAL A 373 -13.09 -26.91 10.61
C VAL A 373 -14.21 -27.88 10.27
N LYS A 374 -14.68 -27.85 9.03
CA LYS A 374 -15.80 -28.65 8.56
C LYS A 374 -15.52 -29.31 7.22
N ALA A 375 -16.02 -30.52 7.03
CA ALA A 375 -15.92 -31.24 5.77
C ALA A 375 -17.27 -31.31 5.07
N THR A 376 -17.24 -31.18 3.74
CA THR A 376 -18.38 -31.51 2.90
C THR A 376 -18.37 -33.00 2.55
N GLN A 377 -19.54 -33.55 2.23
CA GLN A 377 -19.62 -34.94 1.76
C GLN A 377 -19.08 -35.05 0.34
N THR A 378 -18.27 -36.08 0.10
CA THR A 378 -17.79 -36.40 -1.23
C THR A 378 -18.96 -36.91 -2.09
N ASN A 379 -19.19 -36.29 -3.24
CA ASN A 379 -20.21 -36.71 -4.20
C ASN A 379 -19.70 -37.84 -5.13
N GLU A 380 -20.56 -38.33 -6.04
CA GLU A 380 -20.22 -39.38 -7.01
C GLU A 380 -19.04 -39.03 -7.93
N LYS A 381 -18.72 -37.74 -8.09
CA LYS A 381 -17.57 -37.25 -8.87
C LYS A 381 -16.29 -37.15 -8.05
N GLY A 382 -16.32 -37.48 -6.76
CA GLY A 382 -15.18 -37.31 -5.88
C GLY A 382 -14.97 -35.88 -5.37
N GLU A 383 -15.94 -34.98 -5.61
CA GLU A 383 -15.87 -33.60 -5.14
C GLU A 383 -16.31 -33.53 -3.67
N GLY A 384 -15.45 -33.03 -2.85
CA GLY A 384 -15.65 -32.77 -1.41
C GLY A 384 -14.38 -32.17 -0.85
N ALA A 385 -14.47 -31.34 0.17
CA ALA A 385 -13.33 -30.63 0.73
C ALA A 385 -13.44 -30.49 2.25
N THR A 386 -12.30 -30.40 2.92
CA THR A 386 -12.20 -29.96 4.30
C THR A 386 -11.92 -28.47 4.33
N PHE A 387 -12.86 -27.69 4.86
CA PHE A 387 -12.74 -26.25 5.01
C PHE A 387 -12.25 -25.88 6.39
N CYS A 388 -11.21 -25.07 6.46
CA CYS A 388 -10.78 -24.34 7.64
C CYS A 388 -11.33 -22.90 7.53
N MET A 389 -12.23 -22.56 8.44
CA MET A 389 -12.87 -21.25 8.50
C MET A 389 -12.08 -20.34 9.41
N ILE A 390 -11.54 -19.24 8.85
CA ILE A 390 -10.77 -18.23 9.57
C ILE A 390 -11.53 -16.91 9.65
N ASP A 391 -11.11 -15.99 10.52
CA ASP A 391 -11.72 -14.66 10.69
C ASP A 391 -11.22 -13.60 9.70
N ALA A 392 -10.28 -13.93 8.83
CA ALA A 392 -9.92 -13.10 7.68
C ALA A 392 -10.72 -13.50 6.45
N GLY A 393 -11.07 -12.52 5.59
CA GLY A 393 -11.77 -12.73 4.33
C GLY A 393 -11.13 -11.98 3.17
N PHE A 394 -11.74 -12.05 1.99
CA PHE A 394 -11.26 -11.27 0.86
C PHE A 394 -11.35 -9.75 1.11
N VAL A 395 -12.09 -9.30 2.10
CA VAL A 395 -12.09 -7.89 2.58
C VAL A 395 -10.74 -7.47 3.11
N ASP A 396 -9.93 -8.41 3.61
CA ASP A 396 -8.57 -8.19 4.08
C ASP A 396 -7.55 -8.48 2.97
N LEU A 397 -7.72 -9.61 2.25
CA LEU A 397 -6.80 -10.10 1.22
C LEU A 397 -7.56 -10.52 -0.04
N LEU A 398 -7.84 -9.53 -0.91
CA LEU A 398 -8.68 -9.70 -2.11
C LEU A 398 -8.05 -10.56 -3.22
N ARG A 399 -6.73 -10.61 -3.30
CA ARG A 399 -6.00 -11.14 -4.46
C ARG A 399 -6.31 -12.60 -4.83
N PRO A 400 -6.47 -13.55 -3.89
CA PRO A 400 -6.90 -14.90 -4.23
C PRO A 400 -8.27 -14.93 -4.92
N ALA A 401 -9.24 -14.19 -4.39
CA ALA A 401 -10.59 -14.13 -4.95
C ALA A 401 -10.66 -13.41 -6.30
N MET A 402 -9.83 -12.37 -6.51
CA MET A 402 -9.88 -11.54 -7.73
C MET A 402 -8.99 -12.06 -8.87
N TYR A 403 -7.87 -12.70 -8.54
CA TYR A 403 -6.84 -13.04 -9.52
C TYR A 403 -6.38 -14.51 -9.44
N GLY A 404 -6.95 -15.35 -8.57
CA GLY A 404 -6.41 -16.68 -8.28
C GLY A 404 -4.99 -16.63 -7.72
N SER A 405 -4.58 -15.51 -7.11
CA SER A 405 -3.21 -15.32 -6.67
C SER A 405 -2.87 -16.25 -5.53
N TYR A 406 -1.74 -16.93 -5.65
CA TYR A 406 -1.19 -17.76 -4.58
C TYR A 406 -0.63 -16.88 -3.45
N HIS A 407 -0.88 -17.29 -2.21
CA HIS A 407 -0.17 -16.88 -1.01
C HIS A 407 0.23 -18.12 -0.24
N HIS A 408 1.46 -18.16 0.29
CA HIS A 408 1.88 -19.25 1.16
C HIS A 408 1.11 -19.18 2.47
N ILE A 409 0.66 -20.34 2.98
CA ILE A 409 -0.18 -20.44 4.18
C ILE A 409 0.47 -21.42 5.15
N GLU A 410 0.50 -21.06 6.42
CA GLU A 410 0.99 -21.92 7.49
C GLU A 410 0.00 -21.99 8.66
N VAL A 411 -0.12 -23.15 9.29
CA VAL A 411 -0.76 -23.29 10.60
C VAL A 411 0.31 -23.12 11.66
N VAL A 412 0.23 -22.02 12.40
CA VAL A 412 1.28 -21.56 13.31
C VAL A 412 1.61 -22.63 14.36
N GLY A 413 2.90 -22.93 14.52
CA GLY A 413 3.40 -23.91 15.50
C GLY A 413 3.16 -25.39 15.16
N LYS A 414 2.72 -25.72 13.93
CA LYS A 414 2.42 -27.11 13.51
C LYS A 414 3.26 -27.61 12.34
N VAL A 415 4.34 -26.93 11.96
CA VAL A 415 5.14 -27.18 10.74
C VAL A 415 5.58 -28.64 10.59
N ASP A 416 5.90 -29.35 11.70
CA ASP A 416 6.39 -30.73 11.68
C ASP A 416 5.28 -31.80 11.78
N GLN A 417 4.00 -31.41 11.74
CA GLN A 417 2.89 -32.35 11.85
C GLN A 417 2.49 -32.90 10.47
N PRO A 418 1.85 -34.10 10.42
CA PRO A 418 1.31 -34.64 9.18
C PRO A 418 0.32 -33.71 8.53
N THR A 419 0.39 -33.58 7.20
CA THR A 419 -0.46 -32.70 6.39
C THR A 419 -1.61 -33.46 5.75
N GLU A 420 -2.70 -32.75 5.46
CA GLU A 420 -3.83 -33.19 4.67
C GLU A 420 -4.35 -32.05 3.77
N PRO A 421 -5.11 -32.35 2.70
CA PRO A 421 -5.68 -31.32 1.85
C PRO A 421 -6.72 -30.45 2.60
N ILE A 422 -6.43 -29.16 2.77
CA ILE A 422 -7.27 -28.18 3.47
C ILE A 422 -7.57 -27.00 2.56
N VAL A 423 -8.82 -26.57 2.53
CA VAL A 423 -9.29 -25.32 1.92
C VAL A 423 -9.39 -24.26 3.01
N ILE A 424 -8.72 -23.12 2.82
CA ILE A 424 -8.81 -21.97 3.73
C ILE A 424 -9.89 -21.03 3.22
N ALA A 425 -10.89 -20.74 4.05
CA ALA A 425 -12.03 -19.89 3.70
C ALA A 425 -12.32 -18.85 4.80
N GLY A 426 -12.83 -17.70 4.39
CA GLY A 426 -13.15 -16.59 5.26
C GLY A 426 -14.60 -16.60 5.79
N PRO A 427 -14.99 -15.55 6.54
CA PRO A 427 -16.27 -15.45 7.21
C PRO A 427 -17.39 -14.83 6.38
N LEU A 428 -17.09 -14.36 5.16
CA LEU A 428 -18.03 -13.55 4.39
C LEU A 428 -19.17 -14.41 3.83
N CYS A 429 -20.36 -13.81 3.71
CA CYS A 429 -21.51 -14.45 3.08
C CYS A 429 -21.39 -14.42 1.55
N GLU A 430 -20.28 -15.00 1.03
CA GLU A 430 -19.90 -15.01 -0.38
C GLU A 430 -19.11 -16.28 -0.70
N SER A 431 -19.53 -17.03 -1.72
CA SER A 431 -18.86 -18.28 -2.13
C SER A 431 -17.42 -18.05 -2.62
N GLY A 432 -17.11 -16.84 -3.07
CA GLY A 432 -15.77 -16.41 -3.48
C GLY A 432 -14.78 -16.17 -2.32
N ASP A 433 -15.24 -16.23 -1.06
CA ASP A 433 -14.40 -15.96 0.10
C ASP A 433 -13.53 -17.17 0.48
N VAL A 434 -12.66 -17.56 -0.44
CA VAL A 434 -11.74 -18.70 -0.33
C VAL A 434 -10.36 -18.26 -0.78
N PHE A 435 -9.34 -18.49 0.07
CA PHE A 435 -7.95 -18.12 -0.21
C PHE A 435 -7.19 -19.14 -1.06
N THR A 436 -7.67 -20.38 -1.08
CA THR A 436 -7.03 -21.51 -1.78
C THR A 436 -7.82 -21.88 -3.03
N ARG A 437 -7.70 -20.96 -4.02
CA ARG A 437 -8.28 -21.08 -5.37
C ARG A 437 -7.18 -20.91 -6.42
N ASP A 438 -7.41 -21.50 -7.57
CA ASP A 438 -6.64 -21.24 -8.78
C ASP A 438 -7.23 -20.07 -9.61
N ASP A 439 -6.60 -19.75 -10.73
CA ASP A 439 -7.02 -18.71 -11.67
C ASP A 439 -8.27 -19.07 -12.47
N ALA A 440 -8.69 -20.35 -12.47
CA ALA A 440 -9.95 -20.83 -13.01
C ALA A 440 -11.09 -20.82 -11.97
N GLU A 441 -10.88 -20.20 -10.81
CA GLU A 441 -11.82 -20.12 -9.68
C GLU A 441 -12.14 -21.49 -9.03
N LEU A 442 -11.36 -22.53 -9.32
CA LEU A 442 -11.53 -23.85 -8.71
C LEU A 442 -10.82 -23.92 -7.35
N LEU A 443 -11.36 -24.76 -6.45
CA LEU A 443 -10.70 -25.01 -5.17
C LEU A 443 -9.34 -25.69 -5.41
N GLU A 444 -8.28 -25.14 -4.83
CA GLU A 444 -6.91 -25.68 -4.83
C GLU A 444 -6.48 -25.93 -3.37
N PRO A 445 -6.93 -27.06 -2.74
CA PRO A 445 -6.56 -27.37 -1.36
C PRO A 445 -5.05 -27.35 -1.17
N ARG A 446 -4.62 -26.91 0.01
CA ARG A 446 -3.21 -26.91 0.41
C ARG A 446 -2.95 -28.09 1.35
N ASP A 447 -1.80 -28.73 1.20
CA ASP A 447 -1.33 -29.74 2.14
C ASP A 447 -0.87 -29.04 3.42
N LEU A 448 -1.76 -28.95 4.40
CA LEU A 448 -1.53 -28.29 5.69
C LEU A 448 -1.69 -29.27 6.86
N PRO A 449 -0.95 -29.05 7.96
CA PRO A 449 -1.26 -29.71 9.23
C PRO A 449 -2.71 -29.39 9.62
N ARG A 450 -3.43 -30.41 10.15
CA ARG A 450 -4.84 -30.23 10.50
C ARG A 450 -5.02 -29.10 11.50
N PRO A 451 -5.70 -27.98 11.11
CA PRO A 451 -6.01 -26.91 12.03
C PRO A 451 -7.14 -27.31 12.97
N VAL A 452 -7.19 -26.68 14.14
CA VAL A 452 -8.31 -26.77 15.09
C VAL A 452 -8.77 -25.37 15.48
N PRO A 453 -10.03 -25.20 15.93
CA PRO A 453 -10.49 -23.90 16.43
C PRO A 453 -9.57 -23.37 17.52
N GLY A 454 -9.17 -22.10 17.38
CA GLY A 454 -8.22 -21.42 18.24
C GLY A 454 -6.80 -21.33 17.70
N ASP A 455 -6.40 -22.16 16.73
CA ASP A 455 -5.09 -22.03 16.09
C ASP A 455 -4.97 -20.69 15.33
N LEU A 456 -3.74 -20.22 15.19
CA LEU A 456 -3.43 -19.14 14.26
C LEU A 456 -3.02 -19.69 12.88
N VAL A 457 -3.41 -18.98 11.84
CA VAL A 457 -3.00 -19.21 10.46
C VAL A 457 -2.36 -17.93 9.93
N THR A 458 -1.24 -18.08 9.22
CA THR A 458 -0.55 -16.98 8.54
C THR A 458 -0.69 -17.10 7.03
N LEU A 459 -0.99 -15.97 6.37
CA LEU A 459 -0.96 -15.84 4.91
C LEU A 459 0.15 -14.87 4.57
N HIS A 460 1.22 -15.38 3.94
CA HIS A 460 2.47 -14.67 3.68
C HIS A 460 2.43 -13.85 2.40
N ASP A 461 3.49 -13.05 2.17
CA ASP A 461 3.70 -12.22 0.98
C ASP A 461 2.57 -11.21 0.72
N GLY A 462 1.93 -10.74 1.80
CA GLY A 462 0.79 -9.84 1.77
C GLY A 462 1.13 -8.35 1.68
N GLY A 463 2.39 -7.96 1.44
CA GLY A 463 2.79 -6.56 1.46
C GLY A 463 2.36 -5.76 0.22
N ALA A 464 2.06 -6.42 -0.90
CA ALA A 464 1.72 -5.76 -2.15
C ALA A 464 0.27 -6.00 -2.58
N TYR A 465 -0.50 -4.91 -2.75
CA TYR A 465 -1.88 -4.96 -3.28
C TYR A 465 -2.85 -5.79 -2.42
N CYS A 466 -2.58 -5.94 -1.12
CA CYS A 466 -3.44 -6.64 -0.18
C CYS A 466 -4.20 -5.61 0.67
N TYR A 467 -3.61 -5.10 1.75
CA TYR A 467 -4.28 -4.06 2.55
C TYR A 467 -4.68 -2.82 1.74
N ALA A 468 -3.91 -2.45 0.70
CA ALA A 468 -4.25 -1.34 -0.18
C ALA A 468 -5.57 -1.55 -0.96
N MET A 469 -6.03 -2.80 -1.11
CA MET A 469 -7.30 -3.19 -1.75
C MET A 469 -8.35 -3.65 -0.73
N ALA A 470 -8.09 -3.57 0.57
CA ALA A 470 -9.04 -3.96 1.60
C ALA A 470 -10.33 -3.11 1.53
N SER A 471 -11.45 -3.73 1.89
CA SER A 471 -12.79 -3.12 1.79
C SER A 471 -13.61 -3.35 3.06
N ASN A 472 -14.82 -2.79 3.07
CA ASN A 472 -15.78 -2.95 4.16
C ASN A 472 -16.99 -3.82 3.77
N TYR A 473 -16.80 -4.78 2.85
CA TYR A 473 -17.87 -5.69 2.48
C TYR A 473 -18.40 -6.45 3.70
N ASN A 474 -19.70 -6.70 3.75
CA ASN A 474 -20.46 -7.17 4.93
C ASN A 474 -20.32 -6.27 6.17
N SER A 475 -19.98 -4.99 6.00
CA SER A 475 -19.74 -4.01 7.08
C SER A 475 -18.63 -4.40 8.06
N LEU A 476 -17.67 -5.22 7.62
CA LEU A 476 -16.48 -5.53 8.43
C LEU A 476 -15.49 -4.37 8.38
N GLY A 477 -14.97 -4.02 9.57
CA GLY A 477 -13.90 -3.02 9.70
C GLY A 477 -12.57 -3.58 9.23
N ARG A 478 -11.75 -2.76 8.55
CA ARG A 478 -10.39 -3.15 8.13
C ARG A 478 -9.55 -3.54 9.33
N ALA A 479 -8.75 -4.60 9.15
CA ALA A 479 -7.85 -5.12 10.16
C ALA A 479 -6.77 -4.10 10.57
N PRO A 480 -6.24 -4.14 11.81
CA PRO A 480 -5.13 -3.29 12.21
C PRO A 480 -3.84 -3.68 11.48
N GLN A 481 -2.95 -2.73 11.32
CA GLN A 481 -1.61 -2.93 10.76
C GLN A 481 -0.55 -2.67 11.82
N LEU A 482 0.40 -3.56 11.92
CA LEU A 482 1.54 -3.50 12.85
C LEU A 482 2.84 -3.39 12.05
N TRP A 483 3.80 -2.63 12.59
CA TRP A 483 5.16 -2.49 12.07
C TRP A 483 6.13 -3.14 13.04
N LEU A 484 6.87 -4.13 12.58
CA LEU A 484 7.97 -4.75 13.33
C LEU A 484 9.28 -4.10 12.89
N GLY A 485 9.86 -3.30 13.78
CA GLY A 485 11.17 -2.67 13.59
C GLY A 485 12.32 -3.67 13.73
N GLU A 486 13.48 -3.34 13.19
CA GLU A 486 14.70 -4.18 13.30
C GLU A 486 15.21 -4.33 14.73
N ASP A 487 14.82 -3.43 15.63
CA ASP A 487 15.09 -3.50 17.06
C ASP A 487 14.10 -4.41 17.82
N GLY A 488 13.19 -5.07 17.09
CA GLY A 488 12.11 -5.89 17.65
C GLY A 488 10.92 -5.09 18.19
N THR A 489 10.94 -3.76 18.11
CA THR A 489 9.81 -2.93 18.53
C THR A 489 8.63 -3.11 17.59
N VAL A 490 7.43 -3.37 18.15
CA VAL A 490 6.19 -3.40 17.38
C VAL A 490 5.42 -2.09 17.58
N THR A 491 5.06 -1.45 16.47
CA THR A 491 4.29 -0.20 16.46
C THR A 491 2.98 -0.40 15.73
N LEU A 492 1.89 0.17 16.25
CA LEU A 492 0.60 0.21 15.57
C LEU A 492 0.65 1.27 14.45
N MET A 493 0.60 0.81 13.18
CA MET A 493 0.55 1.68 12.00
C MET A 493 -0.86 2.23 11.78
N SER A 494 -1.87 1.36 11.91
CA SER A 494 -3.29 1.73 11.88
C SER A 494 -4.07 0.82 12.83
N ARG A 495 -5.04 1.40 13.54
CA ARG A 495 -5.96 0.65 14.37
C ARG A 495 -6.99 -0.10 13.51
N ARG A 496 -7.69 -1.05 14.12
CA ARG A 496 -8.89 -1.65 13.52
C ARG A 496 -9.95 -0.57 13.31
N GLU A 497 -10.62 -0.58 12.16
CA GLU A 497 -11.81 0.22 11.95
C GLU A 497 -12.96 -0.28 12.83
N THR A 498 -13.74 0.66 13.34
CA THR A 498 -14.97 0.40 14.10
C THR A 498 -16.19 0.65 13.21
N ILE A 499 -17.37 0.24 13.67
CA ILE A 499 -18.60 0.54 12.95
C ILE A 499 -18.85 2.05 12.84
N GLU A 500 -18.42 2.82 13.84
CA GLU A 500 -18.53 4.27 13.81
C GLU A 500 -17.69 4.89 12.69
N ASP A 501 -16.49 4.34 12.41
CA ASP A 501 -15.66 4.80 11.29
C ASP A 501 -16.33 4.57 9.94
N ILE A 502 -17.09 3.48 9.81
CA ILE A 502 -17.83 3.15 8.58
C ILE A 502 -19.04 4.07 8.43
N LEU A 503 -19.82 4.26 9.50
CA LEU A 503 -21.04 5.06 9.49
C LEU A 503 -20.78 6.58 9.46
N ASP A 504 -19.58 7.04 9.81
CA ASP A 504 -19.23 8.47 9.88
C ASP A 504 -19.31 9.21 8.53
N LEU A 505 -19.38 8.47 7.43
CA LEU A 505 -19.57 9.02 6.09
C LEU A 505 -21.04 9.07 5.64
N GLU A 506 -21.95 8.44 6.39
CA GLU A 506 -23.36 8.46 6.06
C GLU A 506 -23.99 9.80 6.47
N THR A 507 -24.87 10.33 5.66
CA THR A 507 -25.58 11.57 5.93
C THR A 507 -27.02 11.47 5.48
N GLU A 508 -27.94 12.08 6.23
CA GLU A 508 -29.35 12.24 5.91
C GLU A 508 -29.66 13.65 5.37
N GLU A 509 -28.63 14.46 5.04
CA GLU A 509 -28.83 15.82 4.56
C GLU A 509 -29.50 15.82 3.18
N PRO A 510 -30.64 16.53 3.01
CA PRO A 510 -31.31 16.62 1.71
C PRO A 510 -30.49 17.47 0.75
N LEU A 511 -30.26 16.96 -0.47
CA LEU A 511 -29.65 17.73 -1.55
C LEU A 511 -30.73 18.58 -2.23
N SER A 512 -30.55 19.89 -2.26
CA SER A 512 -31.33 20.78 -3.15
C SER A 512 -30.76 20.67 -4.56
N VAL A 513 -31.56 20.18 -5.51
CA VAL A 513 -31.23 20.08 -6.94
C VAL A 513 -31.72 21.33 -7.65
#